data_3005bfbfbd26da4b06fba06875705449
#
_entry.id   3005bfbfbd26da4b06fba06875705449
#
_cell.length_a   1.000
_cell.length_b   1.000
_cell.length_c   1.000
_cell.angle_alpha   90.00
_cell.angle_beta   90.00
_cell.angle_gamma   90.00
#
_symmetry.space_group_name_H-M   'P 1'
#
loop_
_entity.id
_entity.type
_entity.pdbx_description
1 polymer ?
#
loop_
_entity_poly.entity_id
_entity_poly.type
_entity_poly.pdbx_seq_one_letter_code
_entity_poly.pdbx_strand_id
1 'polypeptide(L)'
;PTIPASSAGPDIREMILGSEGRIGLITEVKVRVTPLPDHESFHVVFFPDWESARTASRLLVQNRTQLSMLRLSNAVETETQLALAGQPRLIGMLERFLSLRGAGEGKCMMTFGITGSRLQTRNALKEARSICKAQNGVYTGTRLGDKWAAKRFTMPYLREALWQMGYAVDTLETATDWDNVDNLLGLIETGLRGGLK
;
A
#
# COMPACT_ATOMS: atom_id res chain seq x y z
N PRO A 1 19.52 15.79 17.98
CA PRO A 1 19.44 15.11 19.29
C PRO A 1 18.93 13.69 19.13
N THR A 2 19.33 12.80 20.08
CA THR A 2 18.91 11.39 20.06
C THR A 2 17.56 11.16 20.71
N ILE A 3 16.99 12.17 21.35
CA ILE A 3 15.63 12.12 21.95
C ILE A 3 14.57 12.29 20.86
N PRO A 4 13.43 11.55 20.95
CA PRO A 4 12.40 11.56 19.91
C PRO A 4 11.71 12.91 19.71
N ALA A 5 11.55 13.66 20.79
CA ALA A 5 10.89 14.96 20.76
C ALA A 5 11.56 15.95 21.74
N SER A 6 11.41 17.24 21.47
CA SER A 6 11.91 18.31 22.31
C SER A 6 10.87 19.43 22.33
N SER A 7 10.71 20.10 23.49
CA SER A 7 9.90 21.31 23.62
C SER A 7 10.67 22.60 23.32
N ALA A 8 11.92 22.51 22.86
CA ALA A 8 12.83 23.63 22.66
C ALA A 8 12.72 24.29 21.27
N GLY A 9 11.53 24.59 20.81
CA GLY A 9 11.27 25.28 19.54
C GLY A 9 11.07 24.35 18.34
N PRO A 10 11.09 24.89 17.10
CA PRO A 10 10.86 24.10 15.88
C PRO A 10 11.86 22.97 15.71
N ASP A 11 11.41 21.79 15.24
CA ASP A 11 12.31 20.70 14.93
C ASP A 11 12.94 20.88 13.54
N ILE A 12 14.21 21.27 13.54
CA ILE A 12 14.99 21.50 12.31
C ILE A 12 15.08 20.23 11.45
N ARG A 13 14.97 19.03 12.05
CA ARG A 13 14.98 17.77 11.29
C ARG A 13 13.81 17.72 10.31
N GLU A 14 12.62 18.14 10.75
CA GLU A 14 11.41 18.18 9.90
C GLU A 14 11.54 19.19 8.76
N MET A 15 12.33 20.25 8.94
CA MET A 15 12.59 21.22 7.87
C MET A 15 13.54 20.68 6.80
N ILE A 16 14.51 19.83 7.20
CA ILE A 16 15.53 19.27 6.30
C ILE A 16 15.00 18.04 5.57
N LEU A 17 14.20 17.21 6.25
CA LEU A 17 13.59 16.03 5.65
C LEU A 17 12.66 16.44 4.51
N GLY A 18 12.86 15.84 3.34
CA GLY A 18 12.07 16.17 2.14
C GLY A 18 12.50 17.46 1.42
N SER A 19 13.59 18.13 1.84
CA SER A 19 14.07 19.37 1.18
C SER A 19 14.77 19.15 -0.16
N GLU A 20 15.01 17.89 -0.55
CA GLU A 20 15.65 17.51 -1.83
C GLU A 20 16.98 18.26 -2.10
N GLY A 21 17.75 18.49 -1.07
CA GLY A 21 19.04 19.21 -1.16
C GLY A 21 18.95 20.72 -1.24
N ARG A 22 17.76 21.32 -1.21
CA ARG A 22 17.56 22.78 -1.31
C ARG A 22 18.03 23.54 -0.07
N ILE A 23 18.02 22.91 1.11
CA ILE A 23 18.42 23.53 2.37
C ILE A 23 19.88 23.19 2.70
N GLY A 24 20.38 22.04 2.27
CA GLY A 24 21.74 21.62 2.54
C GLY A 24 22.02 20.17 2.19
N LEU A 25 23.26 19.75 2.45
CA LEU A 25 23.70 18.37 2.29
C LEU A 25 23.78 17.69 3.65
N ILE A 26 23.16 16.54 3.76
CA ILE A 26 23.23 15.68 4.95
C ILE A 26 24.51 14.84 4.84
N THR A 27 25.47 15.07 5.73
CA THR A 27 26.75 14.34 5.76
C THR A 27 26.79 13.22 6.78
N GLU A 28 25.99 13.32 7.83
CA GLU A 28 25.91 12.32 8.90
C GLU A 28 24.51 12.26 9.47
N VAL A 29 24.04 11.05 9.77
CA VAL A 29 22.73 10.82 10.42
C VAL A 29 22.88 9.86 11.59
N LYS A 30 22.11 10.11 12.67
CA LYS A 30 21.89 9.14 13.76
C LYS A 30 20.46 8.62 13.66
N VAL A 31 20.32 7.33 13.43
CA VAL A 31 19.01 6.68 13.30
C VAL A 31 18.70 5.81 14.51
N ARG A 32 17.43 5.77 14.90
CA ARG A 32 16.96 4.80 15.86
C ARG A 32 16.78 3.46 15.14
N VAL A 33 17.36 2.42 15.71
CA VAL A 33 17.21 1.05 15.22
C VAL A 33 16.37 0.23 16.19
N THR A 34 15.69 -0.77 15.68
CA THR A 34 14.94 -1.77 16.46
C THR A 34 15.45 -3.16 16.10
N PRO A 35 15.33 -4.16 17.00
CA PRO A 35 15.62 -5.55 16.64
C PRO A 35 14.79 -5.98 15.42
N LEU A 36 15.37 -6.87 14.62
CA LEU A 36 14.61 -7.49 13.53
C LEU A 36 13.41 -8.26 14.11
N PRO A 37 12.24 -8.17 13.49
CA PRO A 37 11.07 -8.89 13.96
C PRO A 37 11.25 -10.40 13.78
N ASP A 38 10.73 -11.19 14.73
CA ASP A 38 10.75 -12.66 14.65
C ASP A 38 9.94 -13.19 13.47
N HIS A 39 8.87 -12.49 13.15
CA HIS A 39 7.92 -12.85 12.09
C HIS A 39 7.55 -11.64 11.25
N GLU A 40 7.56 -11.85 9.94
CA GLU A 40 7.01 -10.94 8.95
C GLU A 40 6.12 -11.73 7.99
N SER A 41 4.97 -11.19 7.65
CA SER A 41 4.07 -11.79 6.67
C SER A 41 3.27 -10.72 5.91
N PHE A 42 3.02 -10.97 4.63
CA PHE A 42 2.25 -10.07 3.77
C PHE A 42 0.98 -10.78 3.29
N HIS A 43 -0.13 -10.13 3.47
CA HIS A 43 -1.46 -10.69 3.27
C HIS A 43 -2.22 -9.91 2.21
N VAL A 44 -3.11 -10.59 1.47
CA VAL A 44 -3.93 -9.97 0.43
C VAL A 44 -5.40 -10.25 0.68
N VAL A 45 -6.20 -9.19 0.52
CA VAL A 45 -7.67 -9.21 0.57
C VAL A 45 -8.20 -8.52 -0.67
N PHE A 46 -9.22 -9.10 -1.29
CA PHE A 46 -9.96 -8.47 -2.37
C PHE A 46 -11.32 -8.03 -1.88
N PHE A 47 -11.74 -6.84 -2.30
CA PHE A 47 -13.05 -6.28 -1.98
C PHE A 47 -13.87 -6.14 -3.26
N PRO A 48 -15.21 -6.20 -3.15
CA PRO A 48 -16.09 -6.09 -4.32
C PRO A 48 -15.99 -4.73 -5.02
N ASP A 49 -15.68 -3.68 -4.26
CA ASP A 49 -15.69 -2.30 -4.73
C ASP A 49 -14.73 -1.41 -3.91
N TRP A 50 -14.55 -0.19 -4.39
CA TRP A 50 -13.69 0.80 -3.76
C TRP A 50 -14.19 1.27 -2.39
N GLU A 51 -15.50 1.44 -2.20
CA GLU A 51 -16.06 1.93 -0.95
C GLU A 51 -15.83 0.95 0.20
N SER A 52 -16.11 -0.33 -0.03
CA SER A 52 -15.83 -1.41 0.92
C SER A 52 -14.36 -1.49 1.29
N ALA A 53 -13.48 -1.38 0.29
CA ALA A 53 -12.03 -1.43 0.46
C ALA A 53 -11.50 -0.22 1.24
N ARG A 54 -11.93 0.99 0.89
CA ARG A 54 -11.58 2.23 1.56
C ARG A 54 -12.06 2.24 3.01
N THR A 55 -13.30 1.80 3.25
CA THR A 55 -13.86 1.70 4.60
C THR A 55 -13.06 0.71 5.46
N ALA A 56 -12.71 -0.45 4.92
CA ALA A 56 -11.87 -1.41 5.63
C ALA A 56 -10.49 -0.80 5.97
N SER A 57 -9.85 -0.11 5.02
CA SER A 57 -8.57 0.57 5.25
C SER A 57 -8.66 1.60 6.37
N ARG A 58 -9.69 2.45 6.34
CA ARG A 58 -9.93 3.46 7.37
C ARG A 58 -10.11 2.82 8.74
N LEU A 59 -10.93 1.77 8.84
CA LEU A 59 -11.17 1.08 10.11
C LEU A 59 -9.91 0.42 10.66
N LEU A 60 -9.07 -0.20 9.81
CA LEU A 60 -7.78 -0.77 10.23
C LEU A 60 -6.87 0.28 10.86
N VAL A 61 -6.78 1.47 10.26
CA VAL A 61 -5.97 2.58 10.76
C VAL A 61 -6.57 3.18 12.05
N GLN A 62 -7.88 3.43 12.08
CA GLN A 62 -8.56 4.03 13.24
C GLN A 62 -8.52 3.11 14.47
N ASN A 63 -8.64 1.79 14.28
CA ASN A 63 -8.48 0.82 15.36
C ASN A 63 -7.02 0.60 15.77
N ARG A 64 -6.08 1.26 15.09
CA ARG A 64 -4.63 1.07 15.34
C ARG A 64 -4.21 -0.39 15.27
N THR A 65 -4.82 -1.16 14.36
CA THR A 65 -4.39 -2.54 14.08
C THR A 65 -2.89 -2.54 13.78
N GLN A 66 -2.13 -3.40 14.43
CA GLN A 66 -0.66 -3.42 14.32
C GLN A 66 -0.21 -3.96 12.94
N LEU A 67 -0.25 -3.09 11.96
CA LEU A 67 0.22 -3.37 10.60
C LEU A 67 1.58 -2.70 10.39
N SER A 68 2.49 -3.38 9.71
CA SER A 68 3.76 -2.82 9.26
C SER A 68 3.65 -2.11 7.90
N MET A 69 2.61 -2.43 7.14
CA MET A 69 2.30 -1.82 5.85
C MET A 69 0.81 -2.00 5.55
N LEU A 70 0.22 -1.01 4.90
CA LEU A 70 -1.13 -1.06 4.35
C LEU A 70 -1.13 -0.36 2.99
N ARG A 71 -1.55 -1.08 1.96
CA ARG A 71 -1.69 -0.58 0.59
C ARG A 71 -3.03 -0.99 0.03
N LEU A 72 -3.76 -0.04 -0.51
CA LEU A 72 -5.00 -0.27 -1.22
C LEU A 72 -4.84 0.15 -2.68
N SER A 73 -5.20 -0.73 -3.58
CA SER A 73 -5.24 -0.51 -5.02
C SER A 73 -6.69 -0.44 -5.49
N ASN A 74 -7.00 0.54 -6.33
CA ASN A 74 -8.31 0.63 -6.98
C ASN A 74 -8.48 -0.49 -8.03
N ALA A 75 -9.64 -0.54 -8.69
CA ALA A 75 -9.94 -1.60 -9.66
C ALA A 75 -8.95 -1.65 -10.81
N VAL A 76 -8.62 -0.50 -11.41
CA VAL A 76 -7.69 -0.40 -12.55
C VAL A 76 -6.28 -0.86 -12.17
N GLU A 77 -5.79 -0.40 -11.03
CA GLU A 77 -4.48 -0.82 -10.53
C GLU A 77 -4.48 -2.31 -10.16
N THR A 78 -5.57 -2.81 -9.58
CA THR A 78 -5.73 -4.23 -9.25
C THR A 78 -5.67 -5.11 -10.49
N GLU A 79 -6.39 -4.78 -11.55
CA GLU A 79 -6.35 -5.48 -12.83
C GLU A 79 -4.95 -5.47 -13.45
N THR A 80 -4.31 -4.30 -13.44
CA THR A 80 -2.94 -4.14 -13.94
C THR A 80 -1.95 -5.03 -13.16
N GLN A 81 -2.04 -5.05 -11.83
CA GLN A 81 -1.17 -5.90 -11.00
C GLN A 81 -1.41 -7.39 -11.24
N LEU A 82 -2.67 -7.81 -11.39
CA LEU A 82 -2.99 -9.20 -11.72
C LEU A 82 -2.47 -9.59 -13.12
N ALA A 83 -2.61 -8.73 -14.12
CA ALA A 83 -2.06 -8.95 -15.46
C ALA A 83 -0.53 -9.10 -15.44
N LEU A 84 0.17 -8.25 -14.68
CA LEU A 84 1.63 -8.29 -14.53
C LEU A 84 2.15 -9.44 -13.65
N ALA A 85 1.28 -10.19 -12.98
CA ALA A 85 1.69 -11.31 -12.13
C ALA A 85 2.24 -12.53 -12.90
N GLY A 86 2.06 -12.56 -14.23
CA GLY A 86 2.74 -13.50 -15.14
C GLY A 86 2.32 -14.96 -15.03
N GLN A 87 1.15 -15.27 -14.48
CA GLN A 87 0.62 -16.64 -14.32
C GLN A 87 -0.87 -16.72 -14.69
N PRO A 88 -1.22 -16.65 -16.00
CA PRO A 88 -2.60 -16.47 -16.44
C PRO A 88 -3.57 -17.57 -15.96
N ARG A 89 -3.11 -18.83 -15.88
CA ARG A 89 -3.97 -19.94 -15.38
C ARG A 89 -4.32 -19.77 -13.90
N LEU A 90 -3.34 -19.42 -13.06
CA LEU A 90 -3.58 -19.19 -11.62
C LEU A 90 -4.42 -17.95 -11.37
N ILE A 91 -4.18 -16.89 -12.14
CA ILE A 91 -4.99 -15.68 -12.05
C ILE A 91 -6.44 -15.97 -12.48
N GLY A 92 -6.67 -16.69 -13.58
CA GLY A 92 -8.01 -17.08 -14.00
C GLY A 92 -8.75 -17.93 -12.95
N MET A 93 -8.07 -18.84 -12.25
CA MET A 93 -8.66 -19.59 -11.13
C MET A 93 -8.97 -18.67 -9.95
N LEU A 94 -8.09 -17.75 -9.61
CA LEU A 94 -8.31 -16.76 -8.56
C LEU A 94 -9.52 -15.88 -8.89
N GLU A 95 -9.62 -15.37 -10.10
CA GLU A 95 -10.73 -14.52 -10.53
C GLU A 95 -12.07 -15.22 -10.48
N ARG A 96 -12.15 -16.50 -10.90
CA ARG A 96 -13.36 -17.33 -10.74
C ARG A 96 -13.73 -17.49 -9.26
N PHE A 97 -12.75 -17.77 -8.41
CA PHE A 97 -12.99 -17.88 -6.97
C PHE A 97 -13.48 -16.56 -6.38
N LEU A 98 -12.88 -15.44 -6.74
CA LEU A 98 -13.26 -14.10 -6.26
C LEU A 98 -14.67 -13.75 -6.73
N SER A 99 -15.02 -13.99 -8.00
CA SER A 99 -16.37 -13.76 -8.54
C SER A 99 -17.42 -14.56 -7.78
N LEU A 100 -17.15 -15.83 -7.47
CA LEU A 100 -18.06 -16.68 -6.66
C LEU A 100 -18.21 -16.17 -5.22
N ARG A 101 -17.28 -15.35 -4.74
CA ARG A 101 -17.29 -14.74 -3.40
C ARG A 101 -17.77 -13.30 -3.38
N GLY A 102 -18.25 -12.79 -4.52
CA GLY A 102 -18.77 -11.42 -4.63
C GLY A 102 -17.73 -10.35 -4.96
N ALA A 103 -16.45 -10.71 -5.15
CA ALA A 103 -15.40 -9.79 -5.56
C ALA A 103 -15.03 -10.05 -7.04
N GLY A 104 -15.96 -9.73 -7.95
CA GLY A 104 -15.83 -9.94 -9.39
C GLY A 104 -15.21 -8.75 -10.12
N GLU A 105 -15.96 -8.19 -11.05
CA GLU A 105 -15.59 -6.98 -11.79
C GLU A 105 -15.55 -5.76 -10.86
N GLY A 106 -14.62 -4.83 -11.08
CA GLY A 106 -14.47 -3.66 -10.22
C GLY A 106 -13.80 -3.92 -8.86
N LYS A 107 -13.29 -5.13 -8.64
CA LYS A 107 -12.62 -5.51 -7.39
C LYS A 107 -11.40 -4.66 -7.08
N CYS A 108 -11.24 -4.32 -5.81
CA CYS A 108 -10.09 -3.62 -5.28
C CYS A 108 -9.23 -4.55 -4.43
N MET A 109 -7.90 -4.41 -4.52
CA MET A 109 -6.95 -5.26 -3.80
C MET A 109 -6.28 -4.49 -2.67
N MET A 110 -6.35 -5.04 -1.48
CA MET A 110 -5.61 -4.56 -0.32
C MET A 110 -4.47 -5.52 -0.01
N THR A 111 -3.27 -4.98 0.13
CA THR A 111 -2.11 -5.70 0.66
C THR A 111 -1.72 -5.10 1.99
N PHE A 112 -1.54 -5.92 3.02
CA PHE A 112 -1.06 -5.46 4.31
C PHE A 112 0.04 -6.37 4.84
N GLY A 113 1.00 -5.75 5.53
CA GLY A 113 2.10 -6.42 6.20
C GLY A 113 1.89 -6.47 7.72
N ILE A 114 2.37 -7.53 8.34
CA ILE A 114 2.38 -7.69 9.80
C ILE A 114 3.77 -8.14 10.21
N THR A 115 4.34 -7.47 11.21
CA THR A 115 5.64 -7.81 11.79
C THR A 115 5.56 -7.84 13.31
N GLY A 116 6.39 -8.66 13.95
CA GLY A 116 6.50 -8.72 15.41
C GLY A 116 6.69 -10.13 15.94
N SER A 117 6.41 -10.34 17.23
CA SER A 117 6.38 -11.66 17.83
C SER A 117 5.21 -12.50 17.32
N ARG A 118 5.26 -13.82 17.53
CA ARG A 118 4.17 -14.74 17.13
C ARG A 118 2.80 -14.35 17.68
N LEU A 119 2.75 -13.87 18.92
CA LEU A 119 1.50 -13.47 19.54
C LEU A 119 0.96 -12.18 18.90
N GLN A 120 1.82 -11.19 18.71
CA GLN A 120 1.44 -9.92 18.08
C GLN A 120 0.94 -10.14 16.66
N THR A 121 1.68 -10.88 15.84
CA THR A 121 1.31 -11.15 14.44
C THR A 121 0.00 -11.93 14.31
N ARG A 122 -0.22 -12.91 15.21
CA ARG A 122 -1.47 -13.68 15.25
C ARG A 122 -2.67 -12.80 15.59
N ASN A 123 -2.53 -11.93 16.60
CA ASN A 123 -3.62 -11.05 17.03
C ASN A 123 -3.93 -10.00 15.96
N ALA A 124 -2.91 -9.35 15.41
CA ALA A 124 -3.08 -8.38 14.33
C ALA A 124 -3.74 -9.00 13.10
N LEU A 125 -3.35 -10.22 12.70
CA LEU A 125 -3.98 -10.92 11.58
C LEU A 125 -5.46 -11.25 11.86
N LYS A 126 -5.79 -11.70 13.07
CA LYS A 126 -7.17 -12.00 13.45
C LYS A 126 -8.04 -10.75 13.37
N GLU A 127 -7.57 -9.65 13.91
CA GLU A 127 -8.27 -8.37 13.88
C GLU A 127 -8.43 -7.85 12.46
N ALA A 128 -7.34 -7.78 11.68
CA ALA A 128 -7.37 -7.34 10.29
C ALA A 128 -8.36 -8.15 9.43
N ARG A 129 -8.33 -9.48 9.56
CA ARG A 129 -9.28 -10.35 8.86
C ARG A 129 -10.73 -10.13 9.29
N SER A 130 -10.98 -9.87 10.55
CA SER A 130 -12.33 -9.58 11.07
C SER A 130 -12.88 -8.29 10.45
N ILE A 131 -12.08 -7.23 10.46
CA ILE A 131 -12.46 -5.92 9.88
C ILE A 131 -12.70 -6.06 8.38
N CYS A 132 -11.76 -6.67 7.65
CA CYS A 132 -11.92 -6.87 6.20
C CYS A 132 -13.14 -7.71 5.85
N LYS A 133 -13.40 -8.78 6.60
CA LYS A 133 -14.57 -9.63 6.39
C LYS A 133 -15.90 -8.88 6.61
N ALA A 134 -15.96 -7.99 7.60
CA ALA A 134 -17.13 -7.16 7.86
C ALA A 134 -17.45 -6.18 6.71
N GLN A 135 -16.46 -5.89 5.86
CA GLN A 135 -16.58 -5.07 4.66
C GLN A 135 -16.56 -5.93 3.37
N ASN A 136 -17.07 -7.15 3.43
CA ASN A 136 -17.14 -8.09 2.31
C ASN A 136 -15.79 -8.49 1.69
N GLY A 137 -14.68 -8.29 2.40
CA GLY A 137 -13.35 -8.63 1.95
C GLY A 137 -13.11 -10.14 1.87
N VAL A 138 -12.58 -10.60 0.75
CA VAL A 138 -12.20 -11.98 0.47
C VAL A 138 -10.71 -12.16 0.72
N TYR A 139 -10.36 -12.78 1.83
CA TYR A 139 -8.96 -13.04 2.18
C TYR A 139 -8.38 -14.20 1.34
N THR A 140 -7.24 -13.97 0.70
CA THR A 140 -6.60 -14.93 -0.22
C THR A 140 -5.26 -15.46 0.27
N GLY A 141 -4.88 -15.15 1.52
CA GLY A 141 -3.64 -15.65 2.11
C GLY A 141 -2.42 -14.77 1.82
N THR A 142 -1.24 -15.39 1.82
CA THR A 142 0.06 -14.69 1.71
C THR A 142 0.70 -14.79 0.35
N ARG A 143 0.32 -15.76 -0.50
CA ARG A 143 1.02 -16.05 -1.79
C ARG A 143 1.26 -14.82 -2.67
N LEU A 144 0.27 -13.95 -2.82
CA LEU A 144 0.40 -12.71 -3.61
C LEU A 144 1.20 -11.66 -2.84
N GLY A 145 1.02 -11.59 -1.52
CA GLY A 145 1.79 -10.71 -0.63
C GLY A 145 3.27 -11.05 -0.63
N ASP A 146 3.63 -12.34 -0.56
CA ASP A 146 5.01 -12.81 -0.60
C ASP A 146 5.68 -12.49 -1.95
N LYS A 147 4.95 -12.61 -3.07
CA LYS A 147 5.43 -12.18 -4.39
C LYS A 147 5.66 -10.68 -4.45
N TRP A 148 4.75 -9.89 -3.88
CA TRP A 148 4.92 -8.44 -3.78
C TRP A 148 6.17 -8.12 -2.95
N ALA A 149 6.32 -8.73 -1.78
CA ALA A 149 7.47 -8.53 -0.90
C ALA A 149 8.81 -8.84 -1.59
N ALA A 150 8.86 -9.94 -2.36
CA ALA A 150 10.05 -10.32 -3.12
C ALA A 150 10.39 -9.31 -4.25
N LYS A 151 9.38 -8.69 -4.85
CA LYS A 151 9.56 -7.76 -5.99
C LYS A 151 9.68 -6.30 -5.57
N ARG A 152 9.33 -5.90 -4.34
CA ARG A 152 9.23 -4.49 -3.92
C ARG A 152 10.51 -3.67 -4.17
N PHE A 153 11.66 -4.30 -4.10
CA PHE A 153 12.94 -3.63 -4.32
C PHE A 153 13.40 -3.61 -5.79
N THR A 154 12.79 -4.44 -6.64
CA THR A 154 13.11 -4.50 -8.07
C THR A 154 12.13 -3.74 -8.94
N MET A 155 10.93 -3.44 -8.44
CA MET A 155 9.90 -2.69 -9.17
C MET A 155 10.37 -1.29 -9.67
N PRO A 156 11.21 -0.53 -8.95
CA PRO A 156 11.70 0.75 -9.45
C PRO A 156 12.44 0.64 -10.79
N TYR A 157 13.08 -0.48 -11.08
CA TYR A 157 13.79 -0.71 -12.37
C TYR A 157 12.84 -0.91 -13.57
N LEU A 158 11.55 -1.14 -13.32
CA LEU A 158 10.55 -1.19 -14.40
C LEU A 158 10.47 0.15 -15.15
N ARG A 159 10.68 1.26 -14.46
CA ARG A 159 10.71 2.60 -15.07
C ARG A 159 11.75 2.69 -16.19
N GLU A 160 12.96 2.19 -15.96
CA GLU A 160 14.04 2.16 -16.95
C GLU A 160 13.65 1.35 -18.19
N ALA A 161 13.11 0.14 -17.98
CA ALA A 161 12.67 -0.72 -19.08
C ALA A 161 11.56 -0.07 -19.92
N LEU A 162 10.60 0.57 -19.27
CA LEU A 162 9.51 1.28 -19.94
C LEU A 162 10.01 2.52 -20.70
N TRP A 163 10.96 3.24 -20.12
CA TRP A 163 11.61 4.39 -20.80
C TRP A 163 12.30 3.96 -22.09
N GLN A 164 13.04 2.88 -22.09
CA GLN A 164 13.67 2.31 -23.29
C GLN A 164 12.66 1.90 -24.36
N MET A 165 11.43 1.59 -23.97
CA MET A 165 10.33 1.28 -24.88
C MET A 165 9.54 2.52 -25.35
N GLY A 166 9.98 3.72 -24.95
CA GLY A 166 9.33 4.99 -25.33
C GLY A 166 8.19 5.44 -24.41
N TYR A 167 8.02 4.81 -23.25
CA TYR A 167 7.01 5.20 -22.27
C TYR A 167 7.61 6.12 -21.20
N ALA A 168 7.00 7.28 -20.99
CA ALA A 168 7.27 8.12 -19.82
C ALA A 168 6.45 7.59 -18.62
N VAL A 169 7.14 7.34 -17.52
CA VAL A 169 6.52 6.89 -16.27
C VAL A 169 6.89 7.86 -15.16
N ASP A 170 5.87 8.39 -14.52
CA ASP A 170 6.03 9.24 -13.34
C ASP A 170 5.10 8.80 -12.22
N THR A 171 5.37 9.25 -11.00
CA THR A 171 4.56 8.99 -9.81
C THR A 171 4.14 10.32 -9.19
N LEU A 172 2.87 10.41 -8.84
CA LEU A 172 2.34 11.54 -8.10
C LEU A 172 2.02 11.06 -6.69
N GLU A 173 2.51 11.80 -5.70
CA GLU A 173 2.25 11.53 -4.29
C GLU A 173 1.58 12.75 -3.65
N THR A 174 0.55 12.50 -2.87
CA THR A 174 -0.15 13.52 -2.10
C THR A 174 -0.77 12.89 -0.86
N ALA A 175 -1.26 13.74 0.04
CA ALA A 175 -1.97 13.32 1.24
C ALA A 175 -3.28 14.09 1.38
N THR A 176 -4.29 13.45 1.96
CA THR A 176 -5.57 14.07 2.25
C THR A 176 -6.27 13.35 3.41
N ASP A 177 -7.27 13.99 3.97
CA ASP A 177 -8.15 13.39 4.97
C ASP A 177 -9.09 12.37 4.33
N TRP A 178 -9.58 11.41 5.14
CA TRP A 178 -10.45 10.33 4.67
C TRP A 178 -11.71 10.80 3.95
N ASP A 179 -12.25 11.93 4.37
CA ASP A 179 -13.51 12.49 3.81
C ASP A 179 -13.30 13.07 2.40
N ASN A 180 -12.06 13.37 2.01
CA ASN A 180 -11.73 13.98 0.73
C ASN A 180 -11.04 13.03 -0.26
N VAL A 181 -10.85 11.76 0.10
CA VAL A 181 -10.11 10.79 -0.74
C VAL A 181 -10.72 10.66 -2.13
N ASP A 182 -12.04 10.48 -2.22
CA ASP A 182 -12.71 10.23 -3.50
C ASP A 182 -12.69 11.47 -4.40
N ASN A 183 -12.90 12.65 -3.82
CA ASN A 183 -12.81 13.91 -4.53
C ASN A 183 -11.40 14.13 -5.10
N LEU A 184 -10.38 13.91 -4.27
CA LEU A 184 -8.98 14.07 -4.68
C LEU A 184 -8.60 13.09 -5.81
N LEU A 185 -8.99 11.83 -5.71
CA LEU A 185 -8.75 10.84 -6.77
C LEU A 185 -9.40 11.27 -8.09
N GLY A 186 -10.66 11.70 -8.06
CA GLY A 186 -11.36 12.18 -9.24
C GLY A 186 -10.71 13.42 -9.86
N LEU A 187 -10.23 14.36 -9.05
CA LEU A 187 -9.51 15.54 -9.50
C LEU A 187 -8.18 15.19 -10.16
N ILE A 188 -7.40 14.26 -9.56
CA ILE A 188 -6.14 13.81 -10.12
C ILE A 188 -6.36 13.11 -11.47
N GLU A 189 -7.29 12.15 -11.54
CA GLU A 189 -7.58 11.44 -12.79
C GLU A 189 -8.06 12.39 -13.89
N THR A 190 -8.94 13.32 -13.56
CA THR A 190 -9.46 14.31 -14.52
C THR A 190 -8.36 15.25 -15.01
N GLY A 191 -7.55 15.75 -14.08
CA GLY A 191 -6.42 16.63 -14.38
C GLY A 191 -5.38 15.99 -15.29
N LEU A 192 -5.00 14.73 -15.00
CA LEU A 192 -4.05 13.97 -15.81
C LEU A 192 -4.59 13.73 -17.23
N ARG A 193 -5.83 13.24 -17.35
CA ARG A 193 -6.45 13.00 -18.66
C ARG A 193 -6.68 14.30 -19.47
N GLY A 194 -6.92 15.41 -18.79
CA GLY A 194 -7.05 16.73 -19.42
C GLY A 194 -5.72 17.31 -19.91
N GLY A 195 -4.64 17.09 -19.15
CA GLY A 195 -3.31 17.59 -19.50
C GLY A 195 -2.57 16.77 -20.56
N LEU A 196 -3.03 15.54 -20.86
CA LEU A 196 -2.46 14.66 -21.88
C LEU A 196 -3.15 14.77 -23.26
N LYS A 197 -4.10 15.69 -23.42
CA LYS A 197 -4.74 16.03 -24.69
C LYS A 197 -4.06 17.23 -25.32
#